data_383fe96bba713b7ed66b928e3d803903
#
_entry.id   383fe96bba713b7ed66b928e3d803903
#
_cell.length_a   1.000
_cell.length_b   1.000
_cell.length_c   1.000
_cell.angle_alpha   90.00
_cell.angle_beta   90.00
_cell.angle_gamma   90.00
#
_symmetry.space_group_name_H-M   'P 1'
#
loop_
_entity.id
_entity.type
_entity.pdbx_description
1 polymer ?
#
loop_
_entity_poly.entity_id
_entity_poly.type
_entity_poly.pdbx_seq_one_letter_code
_entity_poly.pdbx_strand_id
1 'polypeptide(L)'
;MLPRQHAAFAAPEVAEANSGSTLITPTNPVKAETAASKQNPIGTIPTSAPSSAAQKLYASAQDDLLQLRVLLKNGHSQSSVGSGFLIGTTNLVITNFHVVSQIALEPETYFGEFKDTRGKSGTLELLAVDVQHDLAIVRINRQGTGIFTIPETPITLNQGEHLYSLGNPLDLGFTISEGTYNGITHRGFGDQFMFTGPVNPGMSGGPNVTATGQVAGINVAHRRDGELVSFLVPARYAQALLATVTTDSKPPEDFKPVIGEQLLEHQRLMMDTLLETPLSIKKLGPYSVPVRESEQVRCWGSSDGKTDKSYRTNQINCAMESSIFVSENLQTGHISMRHQFITSVKLNALRFSSLMGKFFSNEVRGNTKDETLTTPHCAERFIGNNNFSARGVVCVEAYQKFSGLYNFAIITASTDEPLMNLQSQLILNGVSYENGHKFATQYLATFAKDNAQTNTQLKQTSSMENSSAPHVEHAPIDNSENKNAEDSIDKRGTAK
;
A
#
# COMPACT_ATOMS: atom_id res chain seq x y z
N MET A 1 14.34 14.19 -38.39
CA MET A 1 13.50 14.46 -37.21
C MET A 1 12.57 13.26 -37.01
N LEU A 2 12.92 12.35 -36.10
CA LEU A 2 12.13 11.17 -35.75
C LEU A 2 11.61 11.40 -34.33
N PRO A 3 10.36 11.05 -34.00
CA PRO A 3 9.79 11.26 -32.68
C PRO A 3 10.37 10.26 -31.68
N ARG A 4 10.87 10.77 -30.54
CA ARG A 4 11.35 9.98 -29.41
C ARG A 4 10.14 9.56 -28.56
N GLN A 5 10.01 8.27 -28.33
CA GLN A 5 9.03 7.67 -27.43
C GLN A 5 9.38 7.98 -25.96
N HIS A 6 8.39 8.39 -25.21
CA HIS A 6 8.45 8.64 -23.77
C HIS A 6 8.38 7.29 -23.03
N ALA A 7 9.35 7.03 -22.16
CA ALA A 7 9.30 5.95 -21.19
C ALA A 7 8.91 6.53 -19.82
N ALA A 8 7.71 6.21 -19.37
CA ALA A 8 7.26 6.48 -18.01
C ALA A 8 7.87 5.46 -17.04
N PHE A 9 8.18 5.89 -15.81
CA PHE A 9 8.51 4.98 -14.71
C PHE A 9 7.27 4.15 -14.38
N ALA A 10 7.26 2.90 -14.84
CA ALA A 10 6.27 1.93 -14.41
C ALA A 10 6.75 1.24 -13.13
N ALA A 11 5.87 1.17 -12.14
CA ALA A 11 5.98 0.18 -11.07
C ALA A 11 6.12 -1.22 -11.72
N PRO A 12 6.82 -2.18 -11.09
CA PRO A 12 7.08 -3.47 -11.72
C PRO A 12 5.77 -4.19 -12.03
N GLU A 13 5.52 -4.32 -13.32
CA GLU A 13 4.43 -5.12 -13.89
C GLU A 13 4.68 -6.59 -13.56
N VAL A 14 3.76 -7.20 -12.84
CA VAL A 14 3.76 -8.65 -12.63
C VAL A 14 3.36 -9.29 -13.95
N ALA A 15 4.25 -10.06 -14.54
CA ALA A 15 4.05 -10.75 -15.80
C ALA A 15 2.80 -11.66 -15.73
N GLU A 16 1.80 -11.34 -16.53
CA GLU A 16 0.68 -12.24 -16.83
C GLU A 16 1.19 -13.48 -17.58
N ALA A 17 0.84 -14.64 -17.04
CA ALA A 17 1.06 -15.92 -17.70
C ALA A 17 0.05 -16.07 -18.84
N ASN A 18 0.53 -15.95 -20.07
CA ASN A 18 -0.23 -16.16 -21.30
C ASN A 18 -0.49 -17.66 -21.46
N SER A 19 -1.71 -18.13 -21.15
CA SER A 19 -2.20 -19.45 -21.51
C SER A 19 -2.69 -19.40 -22.97
N GLY A 20 -1.84 -19.86 -23.88
CA GLY A 20 -2.20 -20.03 -25.27
C GLY A 20 -3.31 -21.08 -25.46
N SER A 21 -4.48 -20.63 -25.84
CA SER A 21 -5.57 -21.50 -26.30
C SER A 21 -5.47 -21.70 -27.81
N THR A 22 -5.10 -22.92 -28.20
CA THR A 22 -5.07 -23.34 -29.61
C THR A 22 -6.50 -23.65 -30.07
N LEU A 23 -6.99 -22.90 -31.01
CA LEU A 23 -8.24 -23.17 -31.72
C LEU A 23 -8.10 -24.45 -32.56
N ILE A 24 -8.83 -25.49 -32.16
CA ILE A 24 -9.04 -26.68 -32.98
C ILE A 24 -10.42 -26.56 -33.63
N THR A 25 -10.45 -26.49 -34.95
CA THR A 25 -11.65 -26.60 -35.78
C THR A 25 -12.19 -28.03 -35.79
N PRO A 26 -13.48 -28.27 -35.56
CA PRO A 26 -14.04 -29.62 -35.72
C PRO A 26 -14.61 -29.83 -37.10
N THR A 27 -14.19 -30.92 -37.75
CA THR A 27 -14.86 -31.50 -38.89
C THR A 27 -15.69 -32.71 -38.51
N ASN A 28 -16.93 -32.71 -39.00
CA ASN A 28 -17.88 -33.79 -39.22
C ASN A 28 -18.82 -34.27 -38.09
N PRO A 29 -20.08 -34.55 -38.51
CA PRO A 29 -21.21 -34.71 -37.60
C PRO A 29 -21.44 -36.18 -37.20
N VAL A 30 -21.63 -36.42 -35.91
CA VAL A 30 -22.14 -37.70 -35.40
C VAL A 30 -23.60 -37.51 -34.99
N LYS A 31 -24.41 -38.48 -35.42
CA LYS A 31 -25.86 -38.60 -35.25
C LYS A 31 -26.29 -38.44 -33.79
N ALA A 32 -27.37 -37.68 -33.60
CA ALA A 32 -28.05 -37.52 -32.34
C ALA A 32 -28.78 -38.80 -31.94
N GLU A 33 -28.47 -39.36 -30.81
CA GLU A 33 -29.37 -40.23 -30.02
C GLU A 33 -29.95 -39.42 -28.85
N THR A 34 -31.27 -39.32 -28.89
CA THR A 34 -32.09 -38.61 -27.86
C THR A 34 -32.13 -39.44 -26.58
N ALA A 35 -31.28 -39.10 -25.62
CA ALA A 35 -31.48 -39.49 -24.22
C ALA A 35 -32.11 -38.32 -23.47
N ALA A 36 -33.37 -38.52 -23.03
CA ALA A 36 -34.08 -37.53 -22.20
C ALA A 36 -33.38 -37.36 -20.85
N SER A 37 -32.54 -36.34 -20.76
CA SER A 37 -31.95 -35.86 -19.51
C SER A 37 -33.00 -35.09 -18.73
N LYS A 38 -33.37 -35.62 -17.57
CA LYS A 38 -34.13 -34.87 -16.54
C LYS A 38 -33.29 -33.65 -16.15
N GLN A 39 -33.69 -32.50 -16.65
CA GLN A 39 -33.16 -31.22 -16.17
C GLN A 39 -33.56 -31.06 -14.70
N ASN A 40 -32.60 -31.20 -13.78
CA ASN A 40 -32.77 -30.63 -12.44
C ASN A 40 -32.95 -29.12 -12.61
N PRO A 41 -33.97 -28.50 -11.98
CA PRO A 41 -34.07 -27.06 -12.02
C PRO A 41 -32.81 -26.48 -11.41
N ILE A 42 -32.10 -25.68 -12.19
CA ILE A 42 -31.01 -24.83 -11.70
C ILE A 42 -31.65 -24.00 -10.60
N GLY A 43 -31.33 -24.32 -9.33
CA GLY A 43 -31.79 -23.54 -8.21
C GLY A 43 -31.42 -22.09 -8.46
N THR A 44 -32.43 -21.23 -8.54
CA THR A 44 -32.22 -19.78 -8.53
C THR A 44 -31.38 -19.49 -7.30
N ILE A 45 -30.11 -19.08 -7.48
CA ILE A 45 -29.32 -18.51 -6.40
C ILE A 45 -30.18 -17.37 -5.88
N PRO A 46 -30.63 -17.39 -4.60
CA PRO A 46 -31.38 -16.28 -4.06
C PRO A 46 -30.45 -15.07 -4.08
N THR A 47 -30.67 -14.18 -5.04
CA THR A 47 -30.11 -12.82 -4.95
C THR A 47 -30.73 -12.25 -3.68
N SER A 48 -29.94 -12.17 -2.59
CA SER A 48 -30.42 -11.55 -1.37
C SER A 48 -30.81 -10.12 -1.73
N ALA A 49 -32.10 -9.81 -1.60
CA ALA A 49 -32.59 -8.45 -1.78
C ALA A 49 -31.79 -7.53 -0.84
N PRO A 50 -31.49 -6.28 -1.23
CA PRO A 50 -30.84 -5.30 -0.35
C PRO A 50 -31.60 -5.27 0.99
N SER A 51 -30.84 -5.16 2.10
CA SER A 51 -31.47 -5.14 3.42
C SER A 51 -32.49 -3.99 3.52
N SER A 52 -33.54 -4.15 4.27
CA SER A 52 -34.52 -3.08 4.50
C SER A 52 -33.86 -1.86 5.17
N ALA A 53 -32.78 -2.08 5.90
CA ALA A 53 -31.95 -1.01 6.50
C ALA A 53 -31.23 -0.21 5.43
N ALA A 54 -30.57 -0.87 4.46
CA ALA A 54 -29.91 -0.21 3.35
C ALA A 54 -30.89 0.63 2.51
N GLN A 55 -32.08 0.08 2.21
CA GLN A 55 -33.10 0.81 1.44
C GLN A 55 -33.57 2.08 2.16
N LYS A 56 -33.86 1.99 3.45
CA LYS A 56 -34.27 3.14 4.27
C LYS A 56 -33.19 4.17 4.40
N LEU A 57 -31.95 3.73 4.68
CA LEU A 57 -30.81 4.61 4.81
C LEU A 57 -30.54 5.36 3.50
N TYR A 58 -30.52 4.65 2.36
CA TYR A 58 -30.31 5.28 1.06
C TYR A 58 -31.38 6.33 0.75
N ALA A 59 -32.67 6.00 1.00
CA ALA A 59 -33.76 6.93 0.78
C ALA A 59 -33.65 8.21 1.62
N SER A 60 -33.17 8.09 2.87
CA SER A 60 -32.95 9.24 3.77
C SER A 60 -31.70 10.04 3.44
N ALA A 61 -30.67 9.38 2.85
CA ALA A 61 -29.36 9.96 2.62
C ALA A 61 -29.22 10.71 1.28
N GLN A 62 -30.15 10.51 0.35
CA GLN A 62 -30.04 11.02 -1.03
C GLN A 62 -29.74 12.52 -1.12
N ASP A 63 -30.34 13.32 -0.24
CA ASP A 63 -30.19 14.77 -0.29
C ASP A 63 -28.82 15.23 0.20
N ASP A 64 -28.12 14.44 1.01
CA ASP A 64 -26.80 14.79 1.56
C ASP A 64 -25.64 14.14 0.82
N LEU A 65 -25.92 13.27 -0.18
CA LEU A 65 -24.90 12.65 -1.03
C LEU A 65 -24.56 13.54 -2.23
N LEU A 66 -23.28 13.71 -2.49
CA LEU A 66 -22.78 14.59 -3.54
C LEU A 66 -21.72 13.86 -4.38
N GLN A 67 -21.82 14.02 -5.69
CA GLN A 67 -20.70 13.83 -6.59
C GLN A 67 -19.88 15.11 -6.59
N LEU A 68 -18.58 14.99 -6.39
CA LEU A 68 -17.64 16.11 -6.47
C LEU A 68 -16.80 15.96 -7.73
N ARG A 69 -16.69 17.03 -8.49
CA ARG A 69 -15.99 17.09 -9.76
C ARG A 69 -14.96 18.20 -9.75
N VAL A 70 -13.78 17.93 -10.23
CA VAL A 70 -12.77 18.95 -10.50
C VAL A 70 -12.73 19.18 -12.00
N LEU A 71 -12.85 20.41 -12.40
CA LEU A 71 -12.98 20.83 -13.78
C LEU A 71 -11.87 21.81 -14.13
N LEU A 72 -11.39 21.77 -15.37
CA LEU A 72 -10.54 22.81 -15.93
C LEU A 72 -11.31 24.12 -16.08
N LYS A 73 -10.76 25.24 -15.63
CA LYS A 73 -11.34 26.57 -15.82
C LYS A 73 -11.51 26.91 -17.30
N ASN A 74 -10.57 26.44 -18.11
CA ASN A 74 -10.63 26.60 -19.56
C ASN A 74 -11.28 25.37 -20.21
N GLY A 75 -12.50 25.50 -20.69
CA GLY A 75 -13.23 24.46 -21.42
C GLY A 75 -14.06 23.52 -20.55
N HIS A 76 -14.06 23.66 -19.22
CA HIS A 76 -14.88 22.90 -18.26
C HIS A 76 -14.79 21.37 -18.38
N SER A 77 -13.69 20.84 -18.94
CA SER A 77 -13.47 19.41 -19.00
C SER A 77 -13.20 18.84 -17.61
N GLN A 78 -13.79 17.68 -17.30
CA GLN A 78 -13.59 17.00 -16.04
C GLN A 78 -12.19 16.40 -15.97
N SER A 79 -11.51 16.66 -14.85
CA SER A 79 -10.18 16.14 -14.54
C SER A 79 -10.22 15.08 -13.44
N SER A 80 -11.01 15.32 -12.39
CA SER A 80 -11.19 14.37 -11.29
C SER A 80 -12.65 14.23 -10.92
N VAL A 81 -13.03 13.09 -10.35
CA VAL A 81 -14.39 12.83 -9.85
C VAL A 81 -14.33 11.93 -8.61
N GLY A 82 -15.18 12.21 -7.65
CA GLY A 82 -15.35 11.42 -6.45
C GLY A 82 -16.71 11.69 -5.81
N SER A 83 -16.85 11.23 -4.58
CA SER A 83 -18.03 11.43 -3.75
C SER A 83 -17.73 12.35 -2.58
N GLY A 84 -18.76 12.92 -2.01
CA GLY A 84 -18.73 13.65 -0.75
C GLY A 84 -20.10 13.62 -0.10
N PHE A 85 -20.19 14.09 1.11
CA PHE A 85 -21.44 14.13 1.85
C PHE A 85 -21.49 15.34 2.79
N LEU A 86 -22.68 15.92 2.90
CA LEU A 86 -22.96 17.00 3.84
C LEU A 86 -22.97 16.45 5.27
N ILE A 87 -22.34 17.14 6.20
CA ILE A 87 -22.25 16.74 7.60
C ILE A 87 -23.19 17.56 8.47
N GLY A 88 -24.03 16.88 9.25
CA GLY A 88 -25.04 17.52 10.09
C GLY A 88 -25.98 18.41 9.28
N THR A 89 -26.39 19.51 9.88
CA THR A 89 -27.22 20.54 9.24
C THR A 89 -26.37 21.71 8.70
N THR A 90 -25.07 21.49 8.49
CA THR A 90 -24.13 22.51 8.00
C THR A 90 -24.08 22.52 6.48
N ASN A 91 -23.34 23.48 5.91
CA ASN A 91 -23.00 23.51 4.49
C ASN A 91 -21.60 22.96 4.22
N LEU A 92 -21.01 22.23 5.19
CA LEU A 92 -19.72 21.57 5.08
C LEU A 92 -19.87 20.16 4.53
N VAL A 93 -18.99 19.80 3.62
CA VAL A 93 -18.92 18.51 2.94
C VAL A 93 -17.59 17.86 3.23
N ILE A 94 -17.63 16.61 3.63
CA ILE A 94 -16.43 15.77 3.79
C ILE A 94 -16.19 15.02 2.48
N THR A 95 -14.91 14.95 2.08
CA THR A 95 -14.44 14.14 0.93
C THR A 95 -12.99 13.71 1.14
N ASN A 96 -12.40 13.00 0.15
CA ASN A 96 -10.97 12.74 0.15
C ASN A 96 -10.17 13.89 -0.47
N PHE A 97 -8.92 14.03 0.00
CA PHE A 97 -7.98 15.02 -0.55
C PHE A 97 -7.67 14.72 -2.02
N HIS A 98 -7.43 13.46 -2.39
CA HIS A 98 -7.10 13.10 -3.77
C HIS A 98 -8.20 13.49 -4.77
N VAL A 99 -9.46 13.58 -4.35
CA VAL A 99 -10.57 14.04 -5.21
C VAL A 99 -10.43 15.50 -5.56
N VAL A 100 -9.95 16.35 -4.63
CA VAL A 100 -9.89 17.82 -4.75
C VAL A 100 -8.47 18.37 -4.80
N SER A 101 -7.45 17.52 -4.87
CA SER A 101 -6.02 17.88 -4.78
C SER A 101 -5.60 18.91 -5.83
N GLN A 102 -6.16 18.83 -7.04
CA GLN A 102 -5.87 19.76 -8.12
C GLN A 102 -6.33 21.19 -7.78
N ILE A 103 -7.44 21.36 -7.05
CA ILE A 103 -7.89 22.67 -6.58
C ILE A 103 -6.90 23.24 -5.57
N ALA A 104 -6.38 22.38 -4.66
CA ALA A 104 -5.42 22.80 -3.66
C ALA A 104 -4.06 23.20 -4.25
N LEU A 105 -3.59 22.48 -5.28
CA LEU A 105 -2.24 22.61 -5.82
C LEU A 105 -2.16 23.60 -7.00
N GLU A 106 -3.23 23.73 -7.77
CA GLU A 106 -3.30 24.51 -9.01
C GLU A 106 -4.62 25.28 -9.12
N PRO A 107 -4.94 26.16 -8.14
CA PRO A 107 -6.21 26.89 -8.09
C PRO A 107 -6.44 27.77 -9.30
N GLU A 108 -5.39 28.20 -10.00
CA GLU A 108 -5.50 29.00 -11.22
C GLU A 108 -6.01 28.19 -12.41
N THR A 109 -5.78 26.88 -12.42
CA THR A 109 -6.12 25.97 -13.51
C THR A 109 -7.46 25.28 -13.31
N TYR A 110 -7.77 24.91 -12.05
CA TYR A 110 -8.91 24.07 -11.70
C TYR A 110 -9.91 24.77 -10.79
N PHE A 111 -11.16 24.31 -10.85
CA PHE A 111 -12.22 24.66 -9.90
C PHE A 111 -13.07 23.43 -9.58
N GLY A 112 -13.81 23.50 -8.49
CA GLY A 112 -14.67 22.42 -8.02
C GLY A 112 -16.15 22.68 -8.25
N GLU A 113 -16.87 21.61 -8.61
CA GLU A 113 -18.31 21.56 -8.76
C GLU A 113 -18.87 20.37 -7.99
N PHE A 114 -20.03 20.53 -7.37
CA PHE A 114 -20.80 19.41 -6.85
C PHE A 114 -22.03 19.15 -7.73
N LYS A 115 -22.49 17.90 -7.74
CA LYS A 115 -23.76 17.48 -8.34
C LYS A 115 -24.48 16.56 -7.36
N ASP A 116 -25.74 16.87 -7.08
CA ASP A 116 -26.56 16.03 -6.19
C ASP A 116 -27.23 14.87 -6.94
N THR A 117 -27.96 14.02 -6.19
CA THR A 117 -28.68 12.86 -6.71
C THR A 117 -29.78 13.22 -7.71
N ARG A 118 -30.28 14.45 -7.70
CA ARG A 118 -31.29 14.99 -8.62
C ARG A 118 -30.70 15.72 -9.82
N GLY A 119 -29.36 15.76 -9.91
CA GLY A 119 -28.64 16.41 -11.02
C GLY A 119 -28.47 17.92 -10.85
N LYS A 120 -28.86 18.52 -9.72
CA LYS A 120 -28.57 19.92 -9.42
C LYS A 120 -27.10 20.09 -9.12
N SER A 121 -26.45 21.04 -9.76
CA SER A 121 -25.04 21.36 -9.57
C SER A 121 -24.82 22.75 -8.99
N GLY A 122 -23.62 22.96 -8.48
CA GLY A 122 -23.14 24.25 -7.97
C GLY A 122 -21.65 24.17 -7.68
N THR A 123 -21.05 25.32 -7.41
CA THR A 123 -19.62 25.39 -7.08
C THR A 123 -19.35 24.93 -5.66
N LEU A 124 -18.15 24.42 -5.43
CA LEU A 124 -17.62 24.12 -4.11
C LEU A 124 -16.38 24.96 -3.84
N GLU A 125 -16.12 25.19 -2.56
CA GLU A 125 -14.96 25.93 -2.08
C GLU A 125 -14.18 25.04 -1.09
N LEU A 126 -12.89 24.81 -1.35
CA LEU A 126 -12.01 24.01 -0.50
C LEU A 126 -11.63 24.84 0.74
N LEU A 127 -11.87 24.29 1.95
CA LEU A 127 -11.59 24.98 3.22
C LEU A 127 -10.40 24.41 3.98
N ALA A 128 -10.27 23.08 4.00
CA ALA A 128 -9.19 22.42 4.73
C ALA A 128 -8.80 21.09 4.07
N VAL A 129 -7.57 20.68 4.30
CA VAL A 129 -7.01 19.41 3.81
C VAL A 129 -6.23 18.70 4.91
N ASP A 130 -6.28 17.39 4.89
CA ASP A 130 -5.43 16.47 5.67
C ASP A 130 -4.85 15.43 4.70
N VAL A 131 -3.63 15.70 4.23
CA VAL A 131 -2.98 14.83 3.23
C VAL A 131 -2.48 13.52 3.84
N GLN A 132 -2.24 13.49 5.15
CA GLN A 132 -1.79 12.28 5.84
C GLN A 132 -2.89 11.21 5.88
N HIS A 133 -4.14 11.65 6.01
CA HIS A 133 -5.31 10.77 6.07
C HIS A 133 -6.18 10.83 4.81
N ASP A 134 -5.71 11.55 3.77
CA ASP A 134 -6.44 11.71 2.51
C ASP A 134 -7.86 12.27 2.70
N LEU A 135 -8.01 13.34 3.49
CA LEU A 135 -9.28 14.01 3.77
C LEU A 135 -9.28 15.46 3.31
N ALA A 136 -10.45 15.96 2.99
CA ALA A 136 -10.69 17.39 2.72
C ALA A 136 -12.08 17.80 3.19
N ILE A 137 -12.21 19.10 3.57
CA ILE A 137 -13.47 19.76 3.85
C ILE A 137 -13.70 20.80 2.78
N VAL A 138 -14.85 20.71 2.13
CA VAL A 138 -15.31 21.73 1.18
C VAL A 138 -16.63 22.34 1.65
N ARG A 139 -16.91 23.55 1.24
CA ARG A 139 -18.15 24.26 1.49
C ARG A 139 -18.96 24.39 0.20
N ILE A 140 -20.28 24.24 0.32
CA ILE A 140 -21.22 24.46 -0.77
C ILE A 140 -22.34 25.43 -0.35
N ASN A 141 -23.16 25.88 -1.29
CA ASN A 141 -24.27 26.83 -1.03
C ASN A 141 -25.58 26.11 -0.62
N ARG A 142 -25.50 24.96 0.04
CA ARG A 142 -26.63 24.16 0.51
C ARG A 142 -26.32 23.57 1.88
N GLN A 143 -27.36 23.48 2.74
CA GLN A 143 -27.26 22.84 4.04
C GLN A 143 -27.66 21.35 3.96
N GLY A 144 -27.10 20.55 4.84
CA GLY A 144 -27.42 19.14 5.01
C GLY A 144 -28.73 18.94 5.79
N THR A 145 -29.26 17.73 5.68
CA THR A 145 -30.52 17.33 6.38
C THR A 145 -30.25 16.81 7.80
N GLY A 146 -28.99 16.56 8.13
CA GLY A 146 -28.59 16.01 9.42
C GLY A 146 -28.55 14.48 9.49
N ILE A 147 -28.69 13.79 8.35
CA ILE A 147 -28.64 12.32 8.32
C ILE A 147 -27.24 11.78 8.65
N PHE A 148 -26.19 12.43 8.16
CA PHE A 148 -24.82 12.04 8.43
C PHE A 148 -24.28 12.82 9.63
N THR A 149 -23.88 12.09 10.67
CA THR A 149 -23.31 12.67 11.89
C THR A 149 -22.02 11.96 12.26
N ILE A 150 -21.04 12.72 12.76
CA ILE A 150 -19.86 12.14 13.41
C ILE A 150 -20.03 12.37 14.92
N PRO A 151 -20.17 11.32 15.74
CA PRO A 151 -20.30 11.46 17.18
C PRO A 151 -19.03 12.05 17.79
N GLU A 152 -19.16 12.85 18.84
CA GLU A 152 -18.03 13.41 19.59
C GLU A 152 -17.11 12.30 20.15
N THR A 153 -17.74 11.24 20.68
CA THR A 153 -17.03 10.04 21.10
C THR A 153 -16.96 9.06 19.91
N PRO A 154 -15.78 8.58 19.56
CA PRO A 154 -15.62 7.60 18.47
C PRO A 154 -16.53 6.39 18.65
N ILE A 155 -17.16 5.95 17.57
CA ILE A 155 -17.99 4.75 17.57
C ILE A 155 -17.11 3.54 17.89
N THR A 156 -17.51 2.74 18.86
CA THR A 156 -16.92 1.43 19.13
C THR A 156 -17.53 0.42 18.20
N LEU A 157 -16.76 -0.09 17.25
CA LEU A 157 -17.18 -1.10 16.28
C LEU A 157 -16.68 -2.48 16.70
N ASN A 158 -17.52 -3.49 16.61
CA ASN A 158 -17.13 -4.89 16.76
C ASN A 158 -16.88 -5.53 15.39
N GLN A 159 -15.90 -6.44 15.30
CA GLN A 159 -15.66 -7.19 14.06
C GLN A 159 -16.93 -7.96 13.66
N GLY A 160 -17.28 -7.88 12.37
CA GLY A 160 -18.52 -8.43 11.84
C GLY A 160 -19.72 -7.48 11.89
N GLU A 161 -19.58 -6.29 12.48
CA GLU A 161 -20.64 -5.28 12.50
C GLU A 161 -20.93 -4.75 11.10
N HIS A 162 -22.24 -4.67 10.77
CA HIS A 162 -22.68 -4.20 9.46
C HIS A 162 -22.48 -2.71 9.29
N LEU A 163 -21.87 -2.34 8.17
CA LEU A 163 -21.68 -0.97 7.73
C LEU A 163 -22.18 -0.80 6.29
N TYR A 164 -22.52 0.42 5.94
CA TYR A 164 -23.06 0.81 4.65
C TYR A 164 -22.17 1.86 3.99
N SER A 165 -21.63 1.53 2.82
CA SER A 165 -20.82 2.43 2.02
C SER A 165 -21.68 3.09 0.95
N LEU A 166 -21.69 4.43 0.90
CA LEU A 166 -22.44 5.21 -0.07
C LEU A 166 -21.49 6.01 -0.96
N GLY A 167 -21.87 6.22 -2.23
CA GLY A 167 -21.09 6.99 -3.18
C GLY A 167 -21.60 6.82 -4.61
N ASN A 168 -20.87 7.40 -5.57
CA ASN A 168 -21.20 7.35 -7.00
C ASN A 168 -20.13 6.58 -7.78
N PRO A 169 -20.19 5.23 -7.83
CA PRO A 169 -19.20 4.43 -8.49
C PRO A 169 -19.16 4.70 -10.00
N LEU A 170 -17.98 4.91 -10.54
CA LEU A 170 -17.73 5.04 -11.99
C LEU A 170 -18.60 6.10 -12.70
N ASP A 171 -19.12 7.09 -11.96
CA ASP A 171 -20.08 8.10 -12.48
C ASP A 171 -21.38 7.48 -13.04
N LEU A 172 -21.77 6.31 -12.56
CA LEU A 172 -22.96 5.58 -13.02
C LEU A 172 -24.24 5.89 -12.20
N GLY A 173 -24.12 6.73 -11.19
CA GLY A 173 -25.19 7.07 -10.26
C GLY A 173 -24.86 6.63 -8.83
N PHE A 174 -25.57 7.25 -7.88
CA PHE A 174 -25.35 6.96 -6.46
C PHE A 174 -25.84 5.56 -6.09
N THR A 175 -25.03 4.88 -5.31
CA THR A 175 -25.27 3.53 -4.82
C THR A 175 -25.03 3.42 -3.32
N ILE A 176 -25.60 2.36 -2.73
CA ILE A 176 -25.29 1.89 -1.40
C ILE A 176 -24.78 0.45 -1.51
N SER A 177 -23.67 0.13 -0.84
CA SER A 177 -23.17 -1.22 -0.69
C SER A 177 -23.10 -1.61 0.78
N GLU A 178 -23.38 -2.87 1.07
CA GLU A 178 -23.35 -3.43 2.41
C GLU A 178 -22.07 -4.25 2.61
N GLY A 179 -21.53 -4.21 3.81
CA GLY A 179 -20.38 -5.02 4.19
C GLY A 179 -20.20 -5.04 5.71
N THR A 180 -19.07 -5.55 6.16
CA THR A 180 -18.75 -5.68 7.57
C THR A 180 -17.44 -4.99 7.92
N TYR A 181 -17.39 -4.43 9.12
CA TYR A 181 -16.16 -3.97 9.74
C TYR A 181 -15.32 -5.18 10.18
N ASN A 182 -14.02 -5.19 9.82
CA ASN A 182 -13.13 -6.31 10.12
C ASN A 182 -11.87 -5.91 10.92
N GLY A 183 -11.97 -4.81 11.66
CA GLY A 183 -10.89 -4.34 12.52
C GLY A 183 -10.06 -3.22 11.90
N ILE A 184 -9.00 -2.87 12.62
CA ILE A 184 -8.06 -1.80 12.26
C ILE A 184 -6.81 -2.43 11.65
N THR A 185 -6.29 -1.84 10.59
CA THR A 185 -4.97 -2.16 10.08
C THR A 185 -4.00 -1.02 10.39
N HIS A 186 -2.83 -1.38 10.89
CA HIS A 186 -1.73 -0.47 11.27
C HIS A 186 -0.57 -0.51 10.26
N ARG A 187 -0.86 -0.89 9.01
CA ARG A 187 0.18 -1.04 7.97
C ARG A 187 0.76 0.27 7.43
N GLY A 188 0.21 1.40 7.87
CA GLY A 188 0.69 2.74 7.57
C GLY A 188 0.98 3.52 8.85
N PHE A 189 1.25 4.82 8.71
CA PHE A 189 1.38 5.75 9.84
C PHE A 189 0.05 6.35 10.29
N GLY A 190 -1.07 5.87 9.76
CA GLY A 190 -2.43 6.16 10.19
C GLY A 190 -3.25 4.88 10.23
N ASP A 191 -4.20 4.82 11.14
CA ASP A 191 -5.13 3.69 11.20
C ASP A 191 -6.07 3.71 10.01
N GLN A 192 -6.39 2.52 9.50
CA GLN A 192 -7.42 2.32 8.51
C GLN A 192 -8.37 1.22 8.99
N PHE A 193 -9.66 1.39 8.74
CA PHE A 193 -10.63 0.33 8.96
C PHE A 193 -10.67 -0.60 7.75
N MET A 194 -10.65 -1.90 7.99
CA MET A 194 -10.86 -2.91 6.97
C MET A 194 -12.36 -3.18 6.83
N PHE A 195 -12.88 -3.01 5.62
CA PHE A 195 -14.29 -3.19 5.27
C PHE A 195 -14.43 -4.26 4.18
N THR A 196 -15.29 -5.26 4.43
CA THR A 196 -15.56 -6.34 3.48
C THR A 196 -16.81 -6.04 2.68
N GLY A 197 -16.77 -5.00 1.91
CA GLY A 197 -17.83 -4.58 1.00
C GLY A 197 -17.21 -3.85 -0.20
N PRO A 198 -17.90 -3.80 -1.34
CA PRO A 198 -17.38 -3.16 -2.53
C PRO A 198 -17.31 -1.64 -2.36
N VAL A 199 -16.09 -1.10 -2.52
CA VAL A 199 -15.82 0.34 -2.70
C VAL A 199 -15.12 0.49 -4.04
N ASN A 200 -15.78 1.09 -5.02
CA ASN A 200 -15.29 1.24 -6.38
C ASN A 200 -14.77 2.68 -6.63
N PRO A 201 -13.93 2.88 -7.67
CA PRO A 201 -13.54 4.23 -8.10
C PRO A 201 -14.76 5.13 -8.27
N GLY A 202 -14.66 6.37 -7.79
CA GLY A 202 -15.77 7.32 -7.73
C GLY A 202 -16.55 7.30 -6.39
N MET A 203 -16.46 6.23 -5.58
CA MET A 203 -17.01 6.21 -4.22
C MET A 203 -16.07 6.86 -3.19
N SER A 204 -14.83 7.14 -3.54
CA SER A 204 -13.85 7.85 -2.71
C SER A 204 -14.43 9.16 -2.19
N GLY A 205 -14.29 9.42 -0.89
CA GLY A 205 -14.84 10.59 -0.19
C GLY A 205 -16.29 10.42 0.26
N GLY A 206 -16.98 9.36 -0.18
CA GLY A 206 -18.31 9.03 0.30
C GLY A 206 -18.28 8.46 1.73
N PRO A 207 -19.41 8.51 2.45
CA PRO A 207 -19.48 8.05 3.83
C PRO A 207 -19.60 6.53 3.91
N ASN A 208 -19.01 5.95 4.96
CA ASN A 208 -19.28 4.61 5.43
C ASN A 208 -19.92 4.72 6.80
N VAL A 209 -21.14 4.21 6.95
CA VAL A 209 -22.00 4.55 8.08
C VAL A 209 -22.67 3.31 8.71
N THR A 210 -23.12 3.47 9.94
CA THR A 210 -24.06 2.56 10.60
C THR A 210 -25.46 2.68 9.98
N ALA A 211 -26.36 1.77 10.33
CA ALA A 211 -27.76 1.81 9.88
C ALA A 211 -28.53 3.10 10.29
N THR A 212 -28.00 3.86 11.25
CA THR A 212 -28.58 5.12 11.75
C THR A 212 -27.97 6.37 11.12
N GLY A 213 -27.04 6.21 10.18
CA GLY A 213 -26.38 7.34 9.52
C GLY A 213 -25.17 7.92 10.27
N GLN A 214 -24.76 7.30 11.40
CA GLN A 214 -23.52 7.70 12.07
C GLN A 214 -22.32 7.29 11.23
N VAL A 215 -21.47 8.25 10.92
CA VAL A 215 -20.28 8.02 10.08
C VAL A 215 -19.23 7.27 10.87
N ALA A 216 -18.92 6.05 10.43
CA ALA A 216 -17.86 5.21 10.98
C ALA A 216 -16.52 5.52 10.30
N GLY A 217 -16.55 5.80 8.99
CA GLY A 217 -15.38 6.12 8.20
C GLY A 217 -15.71 6.74 6.86
N ILE A 218 -14.67 7.11 6.12
CA ILE A 218 -14.75 7.69 4.78
C ILE A 218 -14.13 6.71 3.80
N ASN A 219 -14.80 6.43 2.69
CA ASN A 219 -14.35 5.54 1.64
C ASN A 219 -13.09 6.09 0.98
N VAL A 220 -12.02 5.30 0.88
CA VAL A 220 -10.77 5.74 0.25
C VAL A 220 -10.42 4.88 -0.96
N ALA A 221 -10.24 3.58 -0.75
CA ALA A 221 -9.68 2.70 -1.75
C ALA A 221 -10.11 1.26 -1.53
N HIS A 222 -9.92 0.48 -2.56
CA HIS A 222 -9.98 -0.98 -2.50
C HIS A 222 -8.59 -1.57 -2.79
N ARG A 223 -8.35 -2.75 -2.31
CA ARG A 223 -7.15 -3.52 -2.61
C ARG A 223 -7.25 -4.09 -4.02
N ARG A 224 -6.28 -3.80 -4.91
CA ARG A 224 -6.29 -4.30 -6.30
C ARG A 224 -6.01 -5.80 -6.40
N ASP A 225 -5.33 -6.35 -5.40
CA ASP A 225 -4.91 -7.76 -5.29
C ASP A 225 -5.80 -8.59 -4.35
N GLY A 226 -6.95 -8.05 -3.91
CA GLY A 226 -7.91 -8.70 -3.02
C GLY A 226 -9.35 -8.37 -3.40
N GLU A 227 -10.18 -9.39 -3.59
CA GLU A 227 -11.62 -9.20 -3.81
C GLU A 227 -12.30 -8.77 -2.50
N LEU A 228 -13.18 -7.77 -2.57
CA LEU A 228 -13.99 -7.28 -1.45
C LEU A 228 -13.20 -6.82 -0.22
N VAL A 229 -11.94 -6.42 -0.38
CA VAL A 229 -11.14 -5.82 0.69
C VAL A 229 -10.99 -4.34 0.40
N SER A 230 -11.71 -3.52 1.17
CA SER A 230 -11.72 -2.06 1.05
C SER A 230 -11.18 -1.42 2.33
N PHE A 231 -10.67 -0.22 2.23
CA PHE A 231 -10.16 0.55 3.35
C PHE A 231 -10.96 1.83 3.53
N LEU A 232 -11.15 2.19 4.80
CA LEU A 232 -11.84 3.40 5.19
C LEU A 232 -10.91 4.23 6.07
N VAL A 233 -10.96 5.53 5.92
CA VAL A 233 -10.37 6.44 6.90
C VAL A 233 -11.32 6.54 8.09
N PRO A 234 -10.89 6.22 9.33
CA PRO A 234 -11.74 6.36 10.52
C PRO A 234 -12.30 7.76 10.69
N ALA A 235 -13.58 7.86 11.04
CA ALA A 235 -14.29 9.15 11.15
C ALA A 235 -13.65 10.15 12.12
N ARG A 236 -12.87 9.68 13.12
CA ARG A 236 -12.15 10.55 14.06
C ARG A 236 -11.18 11.50 13.38
N TYR A 237 -10.56 11.11 12.26
CA TYR A 237 -9.68 11.99 11.49
C TYR A 237 -10.46 13.09 10.78
N ALA A 238 -11.63 12.75 10.22
CA ALA A 238 -12.53 13.75 9.65
C ALA A 238 -13.09 14.69 10.74
N GLN A 239 -13.38 14.19 11.94
CA GLN A 239 -13.80 15.00 13.08
C GLN A 239 -12.70 16.00 13.49
N ALA A 240 -11.44 15.53 13.57
CA ALA A 240 -10.31 16.39 13.87
C ALA A 240 -10.15 17.51 12.83
N LEU A 241 -10.29 17.17 11.53
CA LEU A 241 -10.23 18.16 10.46
C LEU A 241 -11.42 19.13 10.49
N LEU A 242 -12.64 18.64 10.77
CA LEU A 242 -13.83 19.50 10.94
C LEU A 242 -13.67 20.50 12.08
N ALA A 243 -12.97 20.13 13.15
CA ALA A 243 -12.72 21.04 14.29
C ALA A 243 -11.84 22.24 13.91
N THR A 244 -11.13 22.20 12.78
CA THR A 244 -10.28 23.31 12.31
C THR A 244 -11.04 24.37 11.49
N VAL A 245 -12.30 24.10 11.12
CA VAL A 245 -13.11 24.96 10.25
C VAL A 245 -14.50 25.21 10.81
N THR A 246 -15.09 26.30 10.39
CA THR A 246 -16.50 26.64 10.63
C THR A 246 -17.19 26.93 9.29
N THR A 247 -18.51 27.08 9.32
CA THR A 247 -19.29 27.49 8.13
C THR A 247 -18.85 28.83 7.55
N ASP A 248 -18.22 29.70 8.36
CA ASP A 248 -17.77 31.03 7.97
C ASP A 248 -16.26 31.13 7.74
N SER A 249 -15.55 30.03 7.87
CA SER A 249 -14.10 29.99 7.63
C SER A 249 -13.77 30.43 6.22
N LYS A 250 -12.70 31.22 6.09
CA LYS A 250 -12.14 31.59 4.78
C LYS A 250 -11.12 30.54 4.35
N PRO A 251 -11.10 30.14 3.08
CA PRO A 251 -10.07 29.25 2.58
C PRO A 251 -8.69 29.91 2.70
N PRO A 252 -7.61 29.15 2.89
CA PRO A 252 -6.24 29.64 2.69
C PRO A 252 -6.06 30.19 1.26
N GLU A 253 -5.25 31.20 1.10
CA GLU A 253 -4.89 31.74 -0.23
C GLU A 253 -4.06 30.72 -1.04
N ASP A 254 -3.22 29.92 -0.34
CA ASP A 254 -2.44 28.84 -0.91
C ASP A 254 -2.41 27.65 0.08
N PHE A 255 -2.74 26.47 -0.41
CA PHE A 255 -2.71 25.23 0.37
C PHE A 255 -1.32 24.58 0.44
N LYS A 256 -0.40 24.97 -0.45
CA LYS A 256 0.94 24.34 -0.51
C LYS A 256 1.74 24.42 0.80
N PRO A 257 1.74 25.57 1.52
CA PRO A 257 2.40 25.63 2.84
C PRO A 257 1.79 24.65 3.84
N VAL A 258 0.46 24.58 3.92
CA VAL A 258 -0.24 23.65 4.84
C VAL A 258 0.05 22.19 4.50
N ILE A 259 0.02 21.86 3.22
CA ILE A 259 0.38 20.51 2.73
C ILE A 259 1.84 20.21 3.08
N GLY A 260 2.76 21.15 2.83
CA GLY A 260 4.19 20.99 3.13
C GLY A 260 4.47 20.74 4.60
N GLU A 261 3.80 21.45 5.51
CA GLU A 261 3.91 21.22 6.96
C GLU A 261 3.42 19.83 7.37
N GLN A 262 2.29 19.38 6.83
CA GLN A 262 1.76 18.04 7.09
C GLN A 262 2.70 16.94 6.59
N LEU A 263 3.31 17.12 5.41
CA LEU A 263 4.29 16.18 4.86
C LEU A 263 5.58 16.16 5.70
N LEU A 264 6.06 17.31 6.19
CA LEU A 264 7.22 17.41 7.07
C LEU A 264 6.95 16.73 8.43
N GLU A 265 5.77 16.90 8.99
CA GLU A 265 5.38 16.22 10.23
C GLU A 265 5.28 14.70 10.02
N HIS A 266 4.65 14.27 8.92
CA HIS A 266 4.58 12.84 8.60
C HIS A 266 5.97 12.21 8.45
N GLN A 267 6.88 12.84 7.70
CA GLN A 267 8.24 12.31 7.55
C GLN A 267 8.98 12.25 8.89
N ARG A 268 8.74 13.22 9.80
CA ARG A 268 9.34 13.20 11.12
C ARG A 268 8.90 11.96 11.90
N LEU A 269 7.59 11.71 12.00
CA LEU A 269 7.02 10.55 12.67
C LEU A 269 7.50 9.23 12.04
N MET A 270 7.48 9.17 10.72
CA MET A 270 7.95 8.00 9.95
C MET A 270 9.43 7.71 10.25
N MET A 271 10.28 8.72 10.15
CA MET A 271 11.72 8.54 10.29
C MET A 271 12.13 8.35 11.75
N ASP A 272 11.46 8.97 12.72
CA ASP A 272 11.67 8.69 14.14
C ASP A 272 11.45 7.20 14.42
N THR A 273 10.33 6.62 13.95
CA THR A 273 10.03 5.19 14.10
C THR A 273 11.06 4.30 13.37
N LEU A 274 11.44 4.65 12.14
CA LEU A 274 12.36 3.83 11.34
C LEU A 274 13.80 3.91 11.81
N LEU A 275 14.20 4.99 12.49
CA LEU A 275 15.55 5.22 13.02
C LEU A 275 15.69 4.86 14.51
N GLU A 276 14.58 4.52 15.20
CA GLU A 276 14.57 4.16 16.62
C GLU A 276 15.46 2.94 16.92
N THR A 277 15.45 1.96 16.03
CA THR A 277 16.26 0.74 16.16
C THR A 277 17.22 0.58 14.99
N PRO A 278 18.37 -0.08 15.17
CA PRO A 278 19.27 -0.42 14.06
C PRO A 278 18.57 -1.27 12.99
N LEU A 279 19.08 -1.24 11.77
CA LEU A 279 18.62 -2.11 10.70
C LEU A 279 18.91 -3.58 11.06
N SER A 280 17.95 -4.45 10.81
CA SER A 280 18.12 -5.90 10.94
C SER A 280 18.99 -6.42 9.80
N ILE A 281 19.64 -7.56 10.01
CA ILE A 281 20.52 -8.19 9.03
C ILE A 281 19.89 -9.49 8.56
N LYS A 282 19.77 -9.67 7.23
CA LYS A 282 19.38 -10.96 6.64
C LYS A 282 20.50 -11.49 5.75
N LYS A 283 20.62 -12.83 5.69
CA LYS A 283 21.57 -13.50 4.81
C LYS A 283 20.97 -13.67 3.41
N LEU A 284 21.77 -13.36 2.39
CA LEU A 284 21.42 -13.52 0.99
C LEU A 284 22.66 -14.03 0.21
N GLY A 285 22.73 -15.33 0.01
CA GLY A 285 23.96 -15.99 -0.41
C GLY A 285 25.07 -15.80 0.64
N PRO A 286 26.29 -15.46 0.24
CA PRO A 286 27.41 -15.20 1.15
C PRO A 286 27.37 -13.79 1.79
N TYR A 287 26.37 -12.99 1.47
CA TYR A 287 26.28 -11.61 1.92
C TYR A 287 25.30 -11.46 3.08
N SER A 288 25.58 -10.48 3.93
CA SER A 288 24.68 -9.92 4.92
C SER A 288 24.13 -8.61 4.39
N VAL A 289 22.81 -8.46 4.34
CA VAL A 289 22.14 -7.28 3.80
C VAL A 289 21.27 -6.62 4.86
N PRO A 290 21.23 -5.27 4.88
CA PRO A 290 20.36 -4.51 5.79
C PRO A 290 18.89 -4.64 5.38
N VAL A 291 18.01 -4.89 6.33
CA VAL A 291 16.57 -4.83 6.13
C VAL A 291 15.89 -4.05 7.25
N ARG A 292 14.80 -3.40 6.95
CA ARG A 292 13.86 -2.89 7.94
C ARG A 292 12.61 -3.77 7.90
N GLU A 293 12.28 -4.39 9.01
CA GLU A 293 11.05 -5.17 9.17
C GLU A 293 10.32 -4.64 10.41
N SER A 294 9.12 -4.13 10.24
CA SER A 294 8.28 -3.54 11.27
C SER A 294 6.80 -3.72 10.92
N GLU A 295 5.89 -3.19 11.70
CA GLU A 295 4.47 -3.18 11.36
C GLU A 295 4.19 -2.46 10.03
N GLN A 296 4.95 -1.39 9.74
CA GLN A 296 4.77 -0.56 8.55
C GLN A 296 5.57 -1.05 7.34
N VAL A 297 6.66 -1.81 7.55
CA VAL A 297 7.56 -2.27 6.49
C VAL A 297 7.61 -3.79 6.48
N ARG A 298 7.18 -4.40 5.39
CA ARG A 298 7.15 -5.87 5.23
C ARG A 298 8.19 -6.34 4.25
N CYS A 299 8.79 -7.50 4.57
CA CYS A 299 9.82 -8.11 3.74
C CYS A 299 9.34 -9.44 3.13
N TRP A 300 9.60 -9.61 1.85
CA TRP A 300 9.27 -10.82 1.08
C TRP A 300 10.51 -11.34 0.37
N GLY A 301 10.71 -12.65 0.42
CA GLY A 301 11.73 -13.35 -0.34
C GLY A 301 11.15 -13.95 -1.61
N SER A 302 11.93 -13.94 -2.71
CA SER A 302 11.62 -14.69 -3.91
C SER A 302 12.88 -15.26 -4.55
N SER A 303 12.73 -16.36 -5.27
CA SER A 303 13.81 -17.03 -5.99
C SER A 303 13.35 -17.39 -7.39
N ASP A 304 14.20 -17.13 -8.37
CA ASP A 304 13.96 -17.54 -9.74
C ASP A 304 14.43 -18.99 -9.93
N GLY A 305 13.51 -19.93 -9.77
CA GLY A 305 13.77 -21.36 -9.85
C GLY A 305 13.80 -21.96 -11.26
N LYS A 306 13.71 -21.16 -12.34
CA LYS A 306 13.72 -21.68 -13.73
C LYS A 306 15.08 -22.24 -14.09
N THR A 307 15.13 -23.53 -14.46
CA THR A 307 16.34 -24.29 -14.75
C THR A 307 17.08 -23.87 -16.03
N ASP A 308 16.42 -23.18 -16.95
CA ASP A 308 16.97 -22.86 -18.28
C ASP A 308 17.68 -21.51 -18.38
N LYS A 309 17.66 -20.70 -17.32
CA LYS A 309 18.31 -19.38 -17.32
C LYS A 309 19.83 -19.49 -17.24
N SER A 310 20.51 -18.50 -17.84
CA SER A 310 21.97 -18.36 -17.79
C SER A 310 22.49 -17.89 -16.43
N TYR A 311 21.61 -17.41 -15.55
CA TYR A 311 21.89 -16.98 -14.17
C TYR A 311 20.70 -17.27 -13.27
N ARG A 312 20.92 -17.28 -11.97
CA ARG A 312 19.88 -17.42 -10.93
C ARG A 312 19.84 -16.15 -10.09
N THR A 313 18.64 -15.80 -9.64
CA THR A 313 18.42 -14.65 -8.76
C THR A 313 17.65 -15.06 -7.54
N ASN A 314 18.18 -14.71 -6.36
CA ASN A 314 17.45 -14.73 -5.10
C ASN A 314 17.29 -13.28 -4.64
N GLN A 315 16.14 -12.90 -4.16
CA GLN A 315 15.90 -11.52 -3.75
C GLN A 315 15.12 -11.41 -2.46
N ILE A 316 15.35 -10.30 -1.77
CA ILE A 316 14.58 -9.82 -0.62
C ILE A 316 14.08 -8.42 -0.98
N ASN A 317 12.77 -8.23 -0.91
CA ASN A 317 12.11 -6.94 -1.09
C ASN A 317 11.43 -6.56 0.21
N CYS A 318 11.77 -5.39 0.74
CA CYS A 318 11.12 -4.82 1.90
C CYS A 318 10.52 -3.48 1.50
N ALA A 319 9.24 -3.26 1.77
CA ALA A 319 8.58 -2.02 1.40
C ALA A 319 7.45 -1.68 2.38
N MET A 320 7.16 -0.40 2.51
CA MET A 320 5.90 0.08 3.08
C MET A 320 4.76 -0.24 2.12
N GLU A 321 3.61 -0.62 2.66
CA GLU A 321 2.39 -0.83 1.85
C GLU A 321 1.60 0.48 1.65
N SER A 322 1.92 1.53 2.39
CA SER A 322 1.28 2.84 2.34
C SER A 322 2.20 3.91 1.76
N SER A 323 1.59 4.90 1.15
CA SER A 323 2.21 6.16 0.74
C SER A 323 1.19 7.27 0.87
N ILE A 324 1.64 8.52 0.95
CA ILE A 324 0.77 9.69 0.91
C ILE A 324 0.59 10.12 -0.54
N PHE A 325 -0.65 10.24 -0.96
CA PHE A 325 -1.01 10.86 -2.22
C PHE A 325 -0.89 12.39 -2.10
N VAL A 326 -0.12 13.02 -2.96
CA VAL A 326 -0.02 14.49 -3.06
C VAL A 326 -0.66 14.98 -4.36
N SER A 327 -0.32 14.33 -5.48
CA SER A 327 -0.92 14.56 -6.80
C SER A 327 -0.85 13.29 -7.65
N GLU A 328 -1.44 13.30 -8.83
CA GLU A 328 -1.37 12.17 -9.78
C GLU A 328 0.08 11.75 -10.10
N ASN A 329 1.01 12.70 -10.09
CA ASN A 329 2.41 12.47 -10.42
C ASN A 329 3.32 12.42 -9.17
N LEU A 330 2.78 12.62 -7.96
CA LEU A 330 3.57 12.69 -6.74
C LEU A 330 2.92 11.88 -5.62
N GLN A 331 3.56 10.77 -5.27
CA GLN A 331 3.33 10.04 -4.03
C GLN A 331 4.58 10.10 -3.17
N THR A 332 4.41 10.19 -1.87
CA THR A 332 5.50 10.42 -0.91
C THR A 332 5.32 9.61 0.38
N GLY A 333 6.23 9.78 1.36
CA GLY A 333 6.13 9.07 2.63
C GLY A 333 6.31 7.56 2.46
N HIS A 334 7.26 7.12 1.63
CA HIS A 334 7.46 5.71 1.31
C HIS A 334 8.93 5.32 1.42
N ILE A 335 9.18 4.11 1.92
CA ILE A 335 10.49 3.46 1.92
C ILE A 335 10.40 2.09 1.26
N SER A 336 11.40 1.78 0.43
CA SER A 336 11.59 0.42 -0.09
C SER A 336 13.06 0.04 -0.17
N MET A 337 13.34 -1.24 0.06
CA MET A 337 14.64 -1.87 -0.05
C MET A 337 14.52 -3.11 -0.91
N ARG A 338 15.41 -3.26 -1.87
CA ARG A 338 15.52 -4.46 -2.69
C ARG A 338 16.96 -4.96 -2.68
N HIS A 339 17.15 -6.24 -2.41
CA HIS A 339 18.43 -6.92 -2.48
C HIS A 339 18.30 -8.10 -3.42
N GLN A 340 19.20 -8.19 -4.40
CA GLN A 340 19.23 -9.25 -5.39
C GLN A 340 20.61 -9.90 -5.39
N PHE A 341 20.66 -11.16 -5.02
CA PHE A 341 21.86 -12.00 -5.15
C PHE A 341 21.76 -12.80 -6.45
N ILE A 342 22.69 -12.54 -7.35
CA ILE A 342 22.68 -13.07 -8.71
C ILE A 342 23.92 -13.94 -8.88
N THR A 343 23.72 -15.19 -9.34
CA THR A 343 24.81 -16.12 -9.63
C THR A 343 24.77 -16.58 -11.06
N SER A 344 25.94 -16.67 -11.68
CA SER A 344 26.07 -17.23 -13.02
C SER A 344 25.84 -18.73 -12.98
N VAL A 345 25.12 -19.27 -13.98
CA VAL A 345 24.95 -20.70 -14.21
C VAL A 345 25.68 -21.15 -15.46
N LYS A 346 25.59 -20.36 -16.54
CA LYS A 346 26.13 -20.69 -17.87
C LYS A 346 27.02 -19.59 -18.44
N LEU A 347 27.14 -18.43 -17.78
CA LEU A 347 27.92 -17.30 -18.28
C LEU A 347 29.36 -17.39 -17.76
N ASN A 348 30.32 -17.05 -18.62
CA ASN A 348 31.69 -16.76 -18.16
C ASN A 348 31.76 -15.38 -17.47
N ALA A 349 32.86 -15.08 -16.81
CA ALA A 349 33.03 -13.87 -16.01
C ALA A 349 32.79 -12.59 -16.81
N LEU A 350 33.29 -12.49 -18.06
CA LEU A 350 33.12 -11.29 -18.88
C LEU A 350 31.66 -11.04 -19.27
N ARG A 351 30.94 -12.09 -19.68
CA ARG A 351 29.53 -11.98 -20.03
C ARG A 351 28.68 -11.69 -18.80
N PHE A 352 29.01 -12.31 -17.67
CA PHE A 352 28.32 -12.04 -16.43
C PHE A 352 28.53 -10.62 -15.95
N SER A 353 29.78 -10.13 -15.92
CA SER A 353 30.08 -8.72 -15.58
C SER A 353 29.37 -7.71 -16.48
N SER A 354 29.36 -7.98 -17.81
CA SER A 354 28.64 -7.11 -18.76
C SER A 354 27.14 -7.07 -18.48
N LEU A 355 26.54 -8.20 -18.12
CA LEU A 355 25.12 -8.29 -17.76
C LEU A 355 24.83 -7.54 -16.45
N MET A 356 25.66 -7.71 -15.43
CA MET A 356 25.53 -7.00 -14.14
C MET A 356 25.67 -5.49 -14.31
N GLY A 357 26.61 -5.05 -15.15
CA GLY A 357 26.76 -3.63 -15.49
C GLY A 357 25.52 -3.03 -16.17
N LYS A 358 24.84 -3.80 -17.05
CA LYS A 358 23.57 -3.39 -17.66
C LYS A 358 22.46 -3.26 -16.63
N PHE A 359 22.32 -4.23 -15.72
CA PHE A 359 21.33 -4.16 -14.66
C PHE A 359 21.55 -2.92 -13.78
N PHE A 360 22.77 -2.71 -13.31
CA PHE A 360 23.12 -1.53 -12.52
C PHE A 360 22.82 -0.22 -13.25
N SER A 361 23.16 -0.11 -14.55
CA SER A 361 22.93 1.11 -15.34
C SER A 361 21.43 1.39 -15.55
N ASN A 362 20.61 0.37 -15.64
CA ASN A 362 19.16 0.55 -15.79
C ASN A 362 18.50 1.09 -14.50
N GLU A 363 19.03 0.70 -13.34
CA GLU A 363 18.53 1.18 -12.05
C GLU A 363 18.90 2.67 -11.80
N VAL A 364 20.03 3.15 -12.33
CA VAL A 364 20.50 4.53 -12.15
C VAL A 364 19.78 5.53 -13.06
N ARG A 365 19.16 5.07 -14.15
CA ARG A 365 18.44 5.94 -15.09
C ARG A 365 17.09 6.35 -14.53
N GLY A 366 17.07 7.40 -13.71
CA GLY A 366 15.84 8.05 -13.25
C GLY A 366 15.12 8.85 -14.34
N ASN A 367 13.85 9.16 -14.12
CA ASN A 367 13.04 10.01 -14.99
C ASN A 367 13.49 11.48 -14.83
N THR A 368 14.13 12.03 -15.84
CA THR A 368 14.72 13.38 -15.82
C THR A 368 13.74 14.52 -16.09
N LYS A 369 12.42 14.26 -16.09
CA LYS A 369 11.38 15.25 -16.42
C LYS A 369 10.19 15.20 -15.48
N ASP A 370 10.43 15.09 -14.21
CA ASP A 370 9.38 15.27 -13.23
C ASP A 370 9.33 16.75 -12.81
N GLU A 371 8.27 17.45 -13.16
CA GLU A 371 8.07 18.87 -12.81
C GLU A 371 7.82 19.07 -11.31
N THR A 372 7.66 17.98 -10.55
CA THR A 372 7.47 18.01 -9.09
C THR A 372 8.77 17.92 -8.32
N LEU A 373 9.83 17.39 -8.94
CA LEU A 373 11.14 17.16 -8.36
C LEU A 373 12.25 17.93 -9.12
N THR A 374 13.34 18.21 -8.44
CA THR A 374 14.55 18.73 -9.09
C THR A 374 15.23 17.63 -9.89
N THR A 375 16.14 18.01 -10.81
CA THR A 375 17.03 17.05 -11.44
C THR A 375 17.85 16.29 -10.37
N PRO A 376 17.99 14.95 -10.47
CA PRO A 376 18.75 14.16 -9.52
C PRO A 376 20.21 14.64 -9.45
N HIS A 377 20.68 14.88 -8.24
CA HIS A 377 22.10 15.09 -7.96
C HIS A 377 22.72 13.78 -7.46
N CYS A 378 23.55 13.15 -8.27
CA CYS A 378 24.10 11.83 -7.99
C CYS A 378 25.61 11.90 -7.70
N ALA A 379 26.04 11.13 -6.69
CA ALA A 379 27.45 10.88 -6.37
C ALA A 379 27.75 9.39 -6.43
N GLU A 380 28.86 9.04 -7.07
CA GLU A 380 29.34 7.66 -7.15
C GLU A 380 30.58 7.48 -6.30
N ARG A 381 30.66 6.36 -5.56
CA ARG A 381 31.81 5.98 -4.73
C ARG A 381 31.95 4.46 -4.67
N PHE A 382 33.18 4.00 -4.40
CA PHE A 382 33.40 2.62 -3.94
C PHE A 382 33.21 2.56 -2.44
N ILE A 383 32.52 1.52 -2.00
CA ILE A 383 32.22 1.24 -0.60
C ILE A 383 32.99 -0.03 -0.23
N GLY A 384 33.71 0.00 0.88
CA GLY A 384 34.43 -1.16 1.39
C GLY A 384 34.31 -1.23 2.91
N ASN A 385 33.67 -2.29 3.43
CA ASN A 385 33.54 -2.58 4.85
C ASN A 385 33.27 -4.08 5.06
N ASN A 386 33.73 -4.64 6.18
CA ASN A 386 33.38 -5.99 6.61
C ASN A 386 33.51 -7.06 5.50
N ASN A 387 34.61 -7.03 4.75
CA ASN A 387 34.91 -7.89 3.58
C ASN A 387 33.91 -7.71 2.40
N PHE A 388 33.05 -6.73 2.44
CA PHE A 388 32.17 -6.35 1.35
C PHE A 388 32.79 -5.20 0.56
N SER A 389 32.89 -5.35 -0.75
CA SER A 389 33.32 -4.29 -1.68
C SER A 389 32.24 -4.08 -2.74
N ALA A 390 31.79 -2.86 -2.90
CA ALA A 390 30.76 -2.52 -3.87
C ALA A 390 31.00 -1.15 -4.51
N ARG A 391 30.50 -0.99 -5.72
CA ARG A 391 30.25 0.31 -6.35
C ARG A 391 28.89 0.80 -5.85
N GLY A 392 28.82 2.05 -5.37
CA GLY A 392 27.60 2.67 -4.87
C GLY A 392 27.32 3.99 -5.58
N VAL A 393 26.05 4.24 -5.89
CA VAL A 393 25.54 5.51 -6.38
C VAL A 393 24.47 5.99 -5.40
N VAL A 394 24.59 7.24 -4.97
CA VAL A 394 23.59 7.93 -4.15
C VAL A 394 23.07 9.11 -4.94
N CYS A 395 21.78 9.13 -5.23
CA CYS A 395 21.08 10.21 -5.90
C CYS A 395 20.11 10.88 -4.94
N VAL A 396 20.04 12.21 -4.98
CA VAL A 396 19.12 13.01 -4.16
C VAL A 396 18.37 13.99 -5.06
N GLU A 397 17.07 14.10 -4.87
CA GLU A 397 16.17 15.04 -5.54
C GLU A 397 15.39 15.82 -4.50
N ALA A 398 15.22 17.12 -4.70
CA ALA A 398 14.38 17.95 -3.81
C ALA A 398 12.98 18.13 -4.41
N TYR A 399 11.98 18.27 -3.54
CA TYR A 399 10.62 18.63 -3.93
C TYR A 399 10.56 20.11 -4.31
N GLN A 400 10.09 20.43 -5.52
CA GLN A 400 10.06 21.83 -5.99
C GLN A 400 9.01 22.66 -5.26
N LYS A 401 7.85 22.07 -4.95
CA LYS A 401 6.72 22.77 -4.31
C LYS A 401 6.72 22.64 -2.78
N PHE A 402 7.53 21.74 -2.19
CA PHE A 402 7.54 21.46 -0.76
C PHE A 402 8.96 21.47 -0.21
N SER A 403 9.41 22.64 0.23
CA SER A 403 10.76 22.84 0.75
C SER A 403 11.03 21.95 1.97
N GLY A 404 12.27 21.42 2.06
CA GLY A 404 12.71 20.56 3.15
C GLY A 404 12.46 19.06 2.94
N LEU A 405 11.79 18.67 1.85
CA LEU A 405 11.54 17.29 1.47
C LEU A 405 12.43 16.86 0.30
N TYR A 406 12.92 15.62 0.39
CA TYR A 406 13.83 15.01 -0.56
C TYR A 406 13.50 13.56 -0.82
N ASN A 407 13.84 13.08 -2.03
CA ASN A 407 13.94 11.66 -2.33
C ASN A 407 15.41 11.25 -2.33
N PHE A 408 15.69 10.07 -1.81
CA PHE A 408 16.99 9.41 -1.88
C PHE A 408 16.87 8.11 -2.63
N ALA A 409 17.75 7.88 -3.59
CA ALA A 409 17.95 6.60 -4.24
C ALA A 409 19.38 6.15 -4.05
N ILE A 410 19.58 5.02 -3.36
CA ILE A 410 20.89 4.43 -3.13
C ILE A 410 20.92 3.09 -3.87
N ILE A 411 21.88 2.91 -4.75
CA ILE A 411 22.06 1.72 -5.56
C ILE A 411 23.46 1.20 -5.36
N THR A 412 23.62 -0.09 -5.06
CA THR A 412 24.93 -0.72 -4.90
C THR A 412 25.05 -1.98 -5.72
N ALA A 413 26.26 -2.29 -6.20
CA ALA A 413 26.60 -3.55 -6.84
C ALA A 413 27.95 -4.05 -6.32
N SER A 414 28.01 -5.29 -5.82
CA SER A 414 29.25 -5.87 -5.32
C SER A 414 30.28 -6.04 -6.45
N THR A 415 31.57 -5.91 -6.09
CA THR A 415 32.70 -5.94 -7.06
C THR A 415 33.73 -7.02 -6.74
N ASP A 416 33.46 -7.85 -5.76
CA ASP A 416 34.41 -8.77 -5.15
C ASP A 416 34.42 -10.17 -5.78
N GLU A 417 33.43 -10.53 -6.62
CA GLU A 417 33.30 -11.86 -7.19
C GLU A 417 33.00 -11.84 -8.70
N PRO A 418 33.67 -12.69 -9.50
CA PRO A 418 33.53 -12.67 -10.95
C PRO A 418 32.25 -13.35 -11.49
N LEU A 419 31.64 -14.26 -10.72
CA LEU A 419 30.47 -15.08 -11.13
C LEU A 419 29.27 -14.96 -10.20
N MET A 420 29.35 -14.10 -9.21
CA MET A 420 28.21 -13.71 -8.36
C MET A 420 28.24 -12.22 -8.07
N ASN A 421 27.07 -11.67 -7.86
CA ASN A 421 26.90 -10.23 -7.64
C ASN A 421 25.73 -10.01 -6.68
N LEU A 422 25.92 -9.10 -5.73
CA LEU A 422 24.84 -8.54 -4.93
C LEU A 422 24.52 -7.14 -5.45
N GLN A 423 23.29 -6.96 -5.94
CA GLN A 423 22.76 -5.63 -6.24
C GLN A 423 21.71 -5.26 -5.20
N SER A 424 21.80 -4.05 -4.71
CA SER A 424 20.87 -3.56 -3.70
C SER A 424 20.41 -2.14 -4.00
N GLN A 425 19.15 -1.87 -3.68
CA GLN A 425 18.53 -0.57 -3.86
C GLN A 425 17.80 -0.18 -2.58
N LEU A 426 17.96 1.07 -2.17
CA LEU A 426 17.15 1.73 -1.15
C LEU A 426 16.53 2.97 -1.78
N ILE A 427 15.22 3.11 -1.62
CA ILE A 427 14.46 4.31 -2.01
C ILE A 427 13.82 4.89 -0.75
N LEU A 428 14.00 6.17 -0.54
CA LEU A 428 13.33 6.96 0.49
C LEU A 428 12.63 8.12 -0.21
N ASN A 429 11.33 8.23 -0.11
CA ASN A 429 10.54 9.30 -0.71
C ASN A 429 9.96 10.22 0.36
N GLY A 430 10.20 11.53 0.20
CA GLY A 430 9.63 12.57 1.05
C GLY A 430 10.19 12.58 2.46
N VAL A 431 11.50 12.53 2.59
CA VAL A 431 12.22 12.62 3.87
C VAL A 431 12.98 13.94 3.98
N SER A 432 13.30 14.40 5.19
CA SER A 432 14.26 15.50 5.37
C SER A 432 15.66 15.06 4.92
N TYR A 433 16.48 16.02 4.50
CA TYR A 433 17.85 15.70 4.09
C TYR A 433 18.64 15.01 5.20
N GLU A 434 18.50 15.49 6.43
CA GLU A 434 19.18 14.94 7.60
C GLU A 434 18.77 13.47 7.85
N ASN A 435 17.48 13.20 7.90
CA ASN A 435 16.96 11.85 8.11
C ASN A 435 17.32 10.90 6.98
N GLY A 436 17.20 11.34 5.73
CA GLY A 436 17.59 10.55 4.57
C GLY A 436 19.08 10.22 4.58
N HIS A 437 19.94 11.18 4.88
CA HIS A 437 21.39 10.99 5.01
C HIS A 437 21.74 10.02 6.16
N LYS A 438 21.12 10.19 7.33
CA LYS A 438 21.33 9.30 8.49
C LYS A 438 20.93 7.86 8.16
N PHE A 439 19.76 7.65 7.55
CA PHE A 439 19.30 6.32 7.18
C PHE A 439 20.18 5.69 6.09
N ALA A 440 20.56 6.45 5.05
CA ALA A 440 21.46 6.01 4.00
C ALA A 440 22.84 5.59 4.54
N THR A 441 23.37 6.33 5.50
CA THR A 441 24.63 6.00 6.17
C THR A 441 24.54 4.69 6.94
N GLN A 442 23.50 4.50 7.74
CA GLN A 442 23.25 3.24 8.46
C GLN A 442 23.07 2.05 7.48
N TYR A 443 22.31 2.26 6.42
CA TYR A 443 22.10 1.25 5.38
C TYR A 443 23.41 0.80 4.75
N LEU A 444 24.25 1.73 4.30
CA LEU A 444 25.53 1.41 3.65
C LEU A 444 26.55 0.78 4.60
N ALA A 445 26.53 1.15 5.89
CA ALA A 445 27.44 0.61 6.90
C ALA A 445 27.13 -0.85 7.30
N THR A 446 25.92 -1.33 7.03
CA THR A 446 25.45 -2.63 7.53
C THR A 446 25.85 -3.81 6.62
N PHE A 447 26.21 -3.56 5.36
CA PHE A 447 26.60 -4.63 4.45
C PHE A 447 27.86 -5.36 4.93
N ALA A 448 27.86 -6.68 4.78
CA ALA A 448 29.02 -7.52 5.07
C ALA A 448 29.05 -8.75 4.15
N LYS A 449 30.20 -9.39 4.05
CA LYS A 449 30.38 -10.68 3.39
C LYS A 449 31.04 -11.68 4.34
N ASP A 450 30.56 -12.92 4.35
CA ASP A 450 31.12 -13.98 5.19
C ASP A 450 32.54 -14.32 4.78
N ASN A 451 33.42 -14.52 5.76
CA ASN A 451 34.76 -15.04 5.51
C ASN A 451 34.68 -16.51 5.10
N ALA A 452 35.35 -16.88 4.02
CA ALA A 452 35.39 -18.28 3.54
C ALA A 452 35.95 -19.28 4.58
N GLN A 453 36.69 -18.80 5.61
CA GLN A 453 37.27 -19.62 6.65
C GLN A 453 36.28 -20.08 7.73
N THR A 454 35.21 -19.35 7.98
CA THR A 454 34.22 -19.70 9.03
C THR A 454 33.37 -20.92 8.63
N ASN A 455 33.13 -21.12 7.33
CA ASN A 455 32.34 -22.26 6.84
C ASN A 455 33.08 -23.63 6.85
N THR A 456 34.40 -23.61 6.88
CA THR A 456 35.20 -24.87 6.97
C THR A 456 35.22 -25.37 8.40
N GLN A 457 35.24 -24.50 9.41
CA GLN A 457 35.20 -24.90 10.81
C GLN A 457 33.81 -25.44 11.24
N LEU A 458 32.71 -24.85 10.75
CA LEU A 458 31.36 -25.37 11.03
C LEU A 458 31.08 -26.71 10.35
N LYS A 459 31.67 -27.00 9.20
CA LYS A 459 31.59 -28.32 8.56
C LYS A 459 32.46 -29.36 9.27
N GLN A 460 33.60 -28.99 9.86
CA GLN A 460 34.48 -29.90 10.61
C GLN A 460 33.90 -30.20 12.00
N THR A 461 33.24 -29.26 12.69
CA THR A 461 32.59 -29.55 13.97
C THR A 461 31.34 -30.41 13.81
N SER A 462 30.55 -30.25 12.74
CA SER A 462 29.38 -31.12 12.47
C SER A 462 29.75 -32.52 12.01
N SER A 463 30.97 -32.73 11.47
CA SER A 463 31.45 -34.07 11.12
C SER A 463 32.13 -34.80 12.29
N MET A 464 32.54 -34.11 13.36
CA MET A 464 33.10 -34.73 14.57
C MET A 464 32.03 -35.11 15.61
N GLU A 465 30.86 -34.49 15.61
CA GLU A 465 29.75 -34.87 16.51
C GLU A 465 28.97 -36.10 16.07
N ASN A 466 29.14 -36.58 14.82
CA ASN A 466 28.47 -37.78 14.32
C ASN A 466 29.27 -39.11 14.49
N SER A 467 30.44 -39.08 15.16
CA SER A 467 31.29 -40.30 15.31
C SER A 467 31.36 -40.87 16.72
N SER A 468 30.57 -40.39 17.67
CA SER A 468 30.54 -40.90 19.04
C SER A 468 29.12 -41.08 19.57
N ALA A 469 28.39 -42.07 19.05
CA ALA A 469 27.20 -42.58 19.70
C ALA A 469 27.47 -44.01 20.17
N PRO A 470 27.37 -44.32 21.48
CA PRO A 470 27.46 -45.68 21.95
C PRO A 470 26.17 -46.43 21.61
N HIS A 471 26.37 -47.67 21.13
CA HIS A 471 25.30 -48.67 20.97
C HIS A 471 24.63 -48.91 22.33
N VAL A 472 23.32 -48.65 22.40
CA VAL A 472 22.47 -49.13 23.50
C VAL A 472 21.61 -50.28 22.95
N GLU A 473 21.80 -51.44 23.53
CA GLU A 473 21.08 -52.70 23.29
C GLU A 473 19.63 -52.58 23.82
N HIS A 474 18.65 -52.86 22.99
CA HIS A 474 17.23 -52.86 23.37
C HIS A 474 16.86 -54.18 24.04
N ALA A 475 16.41 -54.15 25.30
CA ALA A 475 15.64 -55.23 25.94
C ALA A 475 14.13 -54.97 25.76
N PRO A 476 13.30 -56.01 25.61
CA PRO A 476 11.88 -55.87 25.31
C PRO A 476 11.06 -55.48 26.55
N ILE A 477 10.12 -54.55 26.37
CA ILE A 477 9.16 -54.16 27.40
C ILE A 477 7.90 -54.99 27.23
N ASP A 478 7.55 -55.68 28.35
CA ASP A 478 6.34 -56.48 28.57
C ASP A 478 5.13 -55.58 28.82
N ASN A 479 4.01 -55.93 28.16
CA ASN A 479 2.70 -55.30 28.31
C ASN A 479 1.89 -56.05 29.35
N SER A 480 1.61 -55.47 30.50
CA SER A 480 0.44 -55.87 31.29
C SER A 480 -0.06 -54.77 32.25
N GLU A 481 -1.30 -54.41 32.03
CA GLU A 481 -2.34 -54.00 32.97
C GLU A 481 -2.08 -52.97 34.10
N ASN A 482 -2.76 -51.85 34.15
CA ASN A 482 -3.85 -51.76 35.15
C ASN A 482 -4.78 -50.55 34.94
N LYS A 483 -6.07 -50.89 35.19
CA LYS A 483 -7.21 -49.98 35.24
C LYS A 483 -7.34 -49.36 36.62
N ASN A 484 -8.15 -48.24 36.65
CA ASN A 484 -8.94 -47.68 37.72
C ASN A 484 -8.25 -46.64 38.65
N ALA A 485 -8.78 -45.44 38.65
CA ALA A 485 -9.73 -44.97 39.68
C ALA A 485 -10.12 -43.50 39.45
N GLU A 486 -11.40 -43.33 39.48
CA GLU A 486 -12.17 -42.09 39.58
C GLU A 486 -12.00 -41.42 40.95
N ASP A 487 -12.49 -40.16 40.98
CA ASP A 487 -13.04 -39.38 42.10
C ASP A 487 -12.10 -38.65 43.08
N SER A 488 -12.26 -37.36 43.12
CA SER A 488 -12.96 -36.60 44.15
C SER A 488 -12.72 -35.07 44.09
N ILE A 489 -13.79 -34.38 43.94
CA ILE A 489 -14.22 -33.10 44.46
C ILE A 489 -13.51 -32.67 45.77
N ASP A 490 -13.07 -31.43 45.93
CA ASP A 490 -13.63 -30.49 46.89
C ASP A 490 -13.13 -29.05 46.77
N LYS A 491 -14.06 -28.19 47.14
CA LYS A 491 -14.17 -26.75 47.24
C LYS A 491 -13.22 -26.08 48.23
N ARG A 492 -13.12 -24.79 48.06
CA ARG A 492 -13.00 -23.61 48.96
C ARG A 492 -11.88 -22.71 48.50
N GLY A 493 -12.00 -21.41 48.34
CA GLY A 493 -12.90 -20.42 48.90
C GLY A 493 -12.10 -19.15 49.16
N THR A 494 -12.60 -18.04 48.64
CA THR A 494 -12.52 -16.66 49.15
C THR A 494 -11.20 -15.90 49.33
N ALA A 495 -11.18 -14.74 48.66
CA ALA A 495 -10.99 -13.36 49.16
C ALA A 495 -9.56 -12.85 49.43
N LYS A 496 -9.14 -11.94 48.61
CA LYS A 496 -9.08 -10.48 48.89
C LYS A 496 -8.83 -9.72 47.61
#